data_ba4233c8e383562195cc47cc9eac7296
#
_entry.id   ba4233c8e383562195cc47cc9eac7296
#
_cell.length_a   1.000
_cell.length_b   1.000
_cell.length_c   1.000
_cell.angle_alpha   90.00
_cell.angle_beta   90.00
_cell.angle_gamma   90.00
#
_symmetry.space_group_name_H-M   'P 1'
#
loop_
_entity.id
_entity.type
_entity.pdbx_description
1 polymer ?
#
loop_
_entity_poly.entity_id
_entity_poly.type
_entity_poly.pdbx_seq_one_letter_code
_entity_poly.pdbx_strand_id
1 'polypeptide(L)'
;NVIQIVKESDDSIKITPDIFKVNMNLEQEEKVSRDDQENNFFINPSLIKIGDTIYHPFVTSRKITMNLLEIFFKTSVSFNEDNLKNYKTWNSSIKDDIYSAILKDSDNLISESLAANISLRYNDTISVDKGLKIILNSSGDNKIQLYDGSGLSRYNLIKPSSLVSALEKIYHYYGFEGIKEIFPNNYIITETEDFAWGKTGTLKNNHNYSGYIITDKGRQYVFSIMINHFTEDIDIIKEVISDFLKYIKLSA
;
A
#
# COMPACT_ATOMS: atom_id res chain seq x y z
N ASN A 1 -0.50 8.56 9.29
CA ASN A 1 -0.93 9.62 10.24
C ASN A 1 -2.46 9.66 10.27
N VAL A 2 -3.06 8.70 10.96
CA VAL A 2 -4.51 8.60 11.13
C VAL A 2 -4.86 8.44 12.59
N ILE A 3 -6.00 9.00 13.00
CA ILE A 3 -6.66 8.57 14.24
C ILE A 3 -7.53 7.35 13.93
N GLN A 4 -7.58 6.45 14.88
CA GLN A 4 -8.50 5.32 14.88
C GLN A 4 -9.66 5.64 15.81
N ILE A 5 -10.87 5.48 15.33
CA ILE A 5 -12.12 5.71 16.07
C ILE A 5 -12.89 4.39 16.08
N VAL A 6 -13.15 3.85 17.25
CA VAL A 6 -13.87 2.59 17.43
C VAL A 6 -15.11 2.85 18.29
N LYS A 7 -16.30 2.49 17.79
CA LYS A 7 -17.51 2.52 18.61
C LYS A 7 -17.64 1.20 19.37
N GLU A 8 -17.38 1.23 20.67
CA GLU A 8 -17.42 0.05 21.53
C GLU A 8 -18.83 -0.25 22.07
N SER A 9 -19.63 0.81 22.33
CA SER A 9 -21.03 0.71 22.75
C SER A 9 -21.80 1.96 22.29
N ASP A 10 -23.09 2.05 22.59
CA ASP A 10 -23.90 3.24 22.25
C ASP A 10 -23.36 4.52 22.90
N ASP A 11 -22.82 4.41 24.10
CA ASP A 11 -22.29 5.53 24.88
C ASP A 11 -20.75 5.62 24.89
N SER A 12 -20.04 4.71 24.17
CA SER A 12 -18.58 4.64 24.23
C SER A 12 -17.94 4.64 22.84
N ILE A 13 -17.14 5.68 22.60
CA ILE A 13 -16.26 5.79 21.44
C ILE A 13 -14.83 5.91 21.92
N LYS A 14 -13.99 4.97 21.50
CA LYS A 14 -12.54 4.98 21.75
C LYS A 14 -11.80 5.62 20.60
N ILE A 15 -10.87 6.50 20.92
CA ILE A 15 -10.06 7.23 19.95
C ILE A 15 -8.59 6.98 20.25
N THR A 16 -7.81 6.66 19.22
CA THR A 16 -6.38 6.37 19.36
C THR A 16 -5.58 7.07 18.25
N PRO A 17 -4.54 7.86 18.54
CA PRO A 17 -4.15 8.32 19.90
C PRO A 17 -5.13 9.35 20.46
N ASP A 18 -5.23 9.43 21.79
CA ASP A 18 -6.14 10.31 22.55
C ASP A 18 -5.60 11.73 22.77
N ILE A 19 -4.67 12.17 21.93
CA ILE A 19 -4.01 13.49 22.03
C ILE A 19 -4.76 14.61 21.33
N PHE A 20 -5.82 14.29 20.61
CA PHE A 20 -6.56 15.25 19.80
C PHE A 20 -7.86 15.68 20.48
N LYS A 21 -8.25 16.94 20.20
CA LYS A 21 -9.55 17.44 20.62
C LYS A 21 -10.64 16.84 19.74
N VAL A 22 -11.63 16.23 20.40
CA VAL A 22 -12.76 15.61 19.72
C VAL A 22 -14.06 16.18 20.25
N ASN A 23 -14.96 16.55 19.34
CA ASN A 23 -16.27 17.09 19.64
C ASN A 23 -17.34 16.15 19.06
N MET A 24 -18.38 15.86 19.84
CA MET A 24 -19.55 15.13 19.33
C MET A 24 -20.48 16.12 18.64
N ASN A 25 -20.85 15.85 17.39
CA ASN A 25 -21.76 16.69 16.61
C ASN A 25 -22.79 15.82 15.89
N LEU A 26 -24.01 15.78 16.44
CA LEU A 26 -25.13 14.98 15.90
C LEU A 26 -25.74 15.57 14.63
N GLU A 27 -25.47 16.84 14.33
CA GLU A 27 -26.08 17.55 13.19
C GLU A 27 -25.24 17.41 11.90
N GLN A 28 -23.99 16.94 11.99
CA GLN A 28 -23.17 16.76 10.78
C GLN A 28 -23.62 15.54 9.97
N GLU A 29 -23.49 15.62 8.65
CA GLU A 29 -23.86 14.56 7.71
C GLU A 29 -22.78 13.47 7.59
N GLU A 30 -21.55 13.75 7.98
CA GLU A 30 -20.42 12.83 7.93
C GLU A 30 -20.22 12.10 9.26
N LYS A 31 -19.76 10.84 9.18
CA LYS A 31 -19.39 10.07 10.38
C LYS A 31 -18.31 10.75 11.20
N VAL A 32 -17.30 11.27 10.51
CA VAL A 32 -16.14 11.96 11.08
C VAL A 32 -15.70 13.06 10.14
N SER A 33 -15.46 14.24 10.68
CA SER A 33 -14.84 15.36 9.96
C SER A 33 -13.73 15.99 10.80
N ARG A 34 -12.92 16.83 10.20
CA ARG A 34 -11.82 17.56 10.84
C ARG A 34 -11.69 18.94 10.23
N ASP A 35 -11.28 19.93 11.01
CA ASP A 35 -10.89 21.23 10.47
C ASP A 35 -9.73 21.09 9.48
N ASP A 36 -9.75 21.85 8.39
CA ASP A 36 -8.75 21.73 7.32
C ASP A 36 -7.32 21.96 7.80
N GLN A 37 -7.11 22.87 8.72
CA GLN A 37 -5.78 23.28 9.18
C GLN A 37 -5.43 22.80 10.60
N GLU A 38 -6.43 22.38 11.37
CA GLU A 38 -6.26 21.94 12.75
C GLU A 38 -6.70 20.50 12.95
N ASN A 39 -6.27 19.90 14.05
CA ASN A 39 -6.67 18.54 14.42
C ASN A 39 -7.83 18.56 15.42
N ASN A 40 -8.83 19.39 15.19
CA ASN A 40 -10.11 19.36 15.88
C ASN A 40 -11.03 18.42 15.12
N PHE A 41 -11.40 17.31 15.73
CA PHE A 41 -12.26 16.31 15.11
C PHE A 41 -13.71 16.49 15.58
N PHE A 42 -14.63 16.24 14.65
CA PHE A 42 -16.06 16.23 14.91
C PHE A 42 -16.58 14.82 14.55
N ILE A 43 -17.32 14.20 15.46
CA ILE A 43 -17.82 12.84 15.29
C ILE A 43 -19.33 12.84 15.44
N ASN A 44 -20.04 12.27 14.48
CA ASN A 44 -21.47 11.96 14.64
C ASN A 44 -21.63 10.48 15.05
N PRO A 45 -21.79 10.20 16.34
CA PRO A 45 -21.88 8.82 16.84
C PRO A 45 -23.14 8.08 16.35
N SER A 46 -24.20 8.80 15.94
CA SER A 46 -25.43 8.18 15.43
C SER A 46 -25.24 7.51 14.06
N LEU A 47 -24.23 7.94 13.29
CA LEU A 47 -23.89 7.39 11.99
C LEU A 47 -22.89 6.22 12.06
N ILE A 48 -22.36 5.92 13.25
CA ILE A 48 -21.34 4.87 13.46
C ILE A 48 -22.03 3.69 14.16
N LYS A 49 -21.88 2.49 13.61
CA LYS A 49 -22.40 1.26 14.24
C LYS A 49 -21.43 0.73 15.29
N ILE A 50 -21.96 0.04 16.29
CA ILE A 50 -21.13 -0.67 17.28
C ILE A 50 -20.26 -1.70 16.55
N GLY A 51 -18.97 -1.69 16.86
CA GLY A 51 -17.94 -2.51 16.21
C GLY A 51 -17.31 -1.87 14.97
N ASP A 52 -17.87 -0.75 14.43
CA ASP A 52 -17.22 -0.03 13.33
C ASP A 52 -15.88 0.56 13.79
N THR A 53 -14.87 0.44 12.93
CA THR A 53 -13.57 1.10 13.08
C THR A 53 -13.38 2.08 11.93
N ILE A 54 -13.15 3.35 12.24
CA ILE A 54 -12.96 4.41 11.25
C ILE A 54 -11.54 4.97 11.42
N TYR A 55 -10.86 5.18 10.31
CA TYR A 55 -9.56 5.85 10.26
C TYR A 55 -9.73 7.21 9.60
N HIS A 56 -9.26 8.27 10.26
CA HIS A 56 -9.31 9.62 9.71
C HIS A 56 -7.94 10.29 9.78
N PRO A 57 -7.46 10.93 8.70
CA PRO A 57 -6.13 11.54 8.67
C PRO A 57 -6.03 12.77 9.58
N PHE A 58 -4.85 12.99 10.15
CA PHE A 58 -4.53 14.19 10.89
C PHE A 58 -3.32 14.93 10.32
N VAL A 59 -3.27 16.24 10.55
CA VAL A 59 -2.14 17.09 10.15
C VAL A 59 -1.00 16.90 11.14
N THR A 60 0.18 16.58 10.64
CA THR A 60 1.38 16.44 11.46
C THR A 60 2.03 17.80 11.74
N SER A 61 2.61 17.92 12.92
CA SER A 61 3.49 19.02 13.28
C SER A 61 4.62 18.50 14.15
N ARG A 62 5.69 19.30 14.29
CA ARG A 62 6.80 18.98 15.20
C ARG A 62 6.28 18.63 16.62
N LYS A 63 5.37 19.42 17.16
CA LYS A 63 4.78 19.21 18.48
C LYS A 63 4.02 17.89 18.58
N ILE A 64 3.18 17.58 17.58
CA ILE A 64 2.41 16.33 17.54
C ILE A 64 3.35 15.14 17.41
N THR A 65 4.37 15.23 16.58
CA THR A 65 5.37 14.16 16.44
C THR A 65 6.08 13.90 17.76
N MET A 66 6.49 14.95 18.48
CA MET A 66 7.11 14.79 19.81
C MET A 66 6.16 14.12 20.79
N ASN A 67 4.91 14.57 20.89
CA ASN A 67 3.93 13.96 21.79
C ASN A 67 3.70 12.47 21.48
N LEU A 68 3.60 12.11 20.18
CA LEU A 68 3.44 10.72 19.78
C LEU A 68 4.66 9.87 20.15
N LEU A 69 5.87 10.41 19.99
CA LEU A 69 7.10 9.74 20.39
C LEU A 69 7.20 9.59 21.91
N GLU A 70 6.79 10.59 22.69
CA GLU A 70 6.72 10.52 24.15
C GLU A 70 5.79 9.40 24.61
N ILE A 71 4.60 9.28 24.02
CA ILE A 71 3.65 8.20 24.30
C ILE A 71 4.27 6.84 23.94
N PHE A 72 4.86 6.73 22.76
CA PHE A 72 5.42 5.48 22.28
C PHE A 72 6.61 5.00 23.11
N PHE A 73 7.55 5.89 23.41
CA PHE A 73 8.75 5.56 24.17
C PHE A 73 8.58 5.66 25.69
N LYS A 74 7.45 6.19 26.16
CA LYS A 74 7.17 6.46 27.58
C LYS A 74 8.27 7.27 28.27
N THR A 75 8.80 8.26 27.54
CA THR A 75 9.89 9.14 28.00
C THR A 75 9.73 10.53 27.40
N SER A 76 10.31 11.55 28.02
CA SER A 76 10.29 12.91 27.48
C SER A 76 11.08 12.98 26.18
N VAL A 77 10.53 13.67 25.20
CA VAL A 77 11.14 13.91 23.89
C VAL A 77 11.34 15.41 23.69
N SER A 78 12.53 15.82 23.34
CA SER A 78 12.86 17.21 22.99
C SER A 78 13.38 17.29 21.57
N PHE A 79 13.10 18.41 20.91
CA PHE A 79 13.67 18.71 19.61
C PHE A 79 15.00 19.43 19.79
N ASN A 80 16.03 18.97 19.08
CA ASN A 80 17.33 19.63 19.03
C ASN A 80 17.66 20.00 17.58
N GLU A 81 18.07 21.25 17.36
CA GLU A 81 18.49 21.77 16.05
C GLU A 81 20.00 21.61 15.81
N ASP A 82 20.75 21.21 16.81
CA ASP A 82 22.20 21.04 16.71
C ASP A 82 22.55 19.83 15.84
N ASN A 83 23.63 19.97 15.05
CA ASN A 83 24.22 18.85 14.32
C ASN A 83 24.87 17.87 15.32
N LEU A 84 24.15 16.82 15.69
CA LEU A 84 24.64 15.78 16.58
C LEU A 84 25.75 14.99 15.87
N LYS A 85 26.96 15.03 16.42
CA LYS A 85 28.11 14.23 15.91
C LYS A 85 28.01 12.74 16.28
N ASN A 86 27.27 12.44 17.36
CA ASN A 86 27.08 11.08 17.85
C ASN A 86 25.58 10.84 18.10
N TYR A 87 24.91 10.13 17.18
CA TYR A 87 23.53 9.72 17.35
C TYR A 87 23.37 8.22 17.09
N LYS A 88 22.37 7.63 17.72
CA LYS A 88 21.93 6.27 17.40
C LYS A 88 20.73 6.35 16.47
N THR A 89 20.80 5.62 15.38
CA THR A 89 19.66 5.47 14.47
C THR A 89 18.75 4.35 15.00
N TRP A 90 17.47 4.66 15.13
CA TRP A 90 16.46 3.63 15.35
C TRP A 90 15.87 3.24 14.00
N ASN A 91 15.91 1.95 13.68
CA ASN A 91 15.34 1.40 12.46
C ASN A 91 14.15 0.51 12.83
N SER A 92 13.03 0.71 12.15
CA SER A 92 11.88 -0.18 12.25
C SER A 92 12.04 -1.38 11.32
N SER A 93 11.58 -2.55 11.75
CA SER A 93 11.52 -3.77 10.94
C SER A 93 10.21 -3.92 10.16
N ILE A 94 9.42 -2.86 10.03
CA ILE A 94 8.07 -2.88 9.42
C ILE A 94 8.08 -2.91 7.88
N LYS A 95 9.17 -3.32 7.23
CA LYS A 95 9.28 -3.32 5.76
C LYS A 95 8.20 -4.18 5.09
N ASP A 96 7.86 -5.31 5.67
CA ASP A 96 6.89 -6.24 5.08
C ASP A 96 5.46 -5.69 5.19
N ASP A 97 5.15 -4.93 6.25
CA ASP A 97 3.89 -4.18 6.38
C ASP A 97 3.77 -3.10 5.30
N ILE A 98 4.86 -2.38 4.99
CA ILE A 98 4.91 -1.39 3.92
C ILE A 98 4.68 -2.05 2.56
N TYR A 99 5.33 -3.17 2.28
CA TYR A 99 5.13 -3.89 1.02
C TYR A 99 3.73 -4.50 0.93
N SER A 100 3.20 -5.01 2.05
CA SER A 100 1.82 -5.51 2.12
C SER A 100 0.81 -4.41 1.83
N ALA A 101 0.96 -3.21 2.40
CA ALA A 101 0.10 -2.07 2.13
C ALA A 101 0.12 -1.66 0.64
N ILE A 102 1.29 -1.68 -0.01
CA ILE A 102 1.39 -1.41 -1.45
C ILE A 102 0.72 -2.51 -2.27
N LEU A 103 1.01 -3.77 -1.96
CA LEU A 103 0.62 -4.90 -2.80
C LEU A 103 -0.82 -5.34 -2.55
N LYS A 104 -1.27 -5.41 -1.28
CA LYS A 104 -2.63 -5.84 -0.91
C LYS A 104 -3.63 -4.68 -0.95
N ASP A 105 -3.28 -3.54 -0.34
CA ASP A 105 -4.20 -2.42 -0.20
C ASP A 105 -4.09 -1.40 -1.35
N SER A 106 -3.08 -1.59 -2.24
CA SER A 106 -2.80 -0.67 -3.36
C SER A 106 -2.55 0.78 -2.90
N ASP A 107 -1.80 0.95 -1.80
CA ASP A 107 -1.53 2.27 -1.24
C ASP A 107 -0.61 3.09 -2.15
N ASN A 108 -1.21 4.04 -2.85
CA ASN A 108 -0.53 4.91 -3.80
C ASN A 108 0.42 5.89 -3.12
N LEU A 109 0.06 6.38 -1.93
CA LEU A 109 0.88 7.33 -1.18
C LEU A 109 2.18 6.69 -0.70
N ILE A 110 2.11 5.45 -0.22
CA ILE A 110 3.30 4.69 0.19
C ILE A 110 4.17 4.40 -1.02
N SER A 111 3.61 4.02 -2.15
CA SER A 111 4.35 3.78 -3.40
C SER A 111 5.11 5.02 -3.88
N GLU A 112 4.47 6.18 -3.92
CA GLU A 112 5.10 7.47 -4.23
C GLU A 112 6.17 7.85 -3.22
N SER A 113 5.88 7.64 -1.93
CA SER A 113 6.82 7.93 -0.85
C SER A 113 8.08 7.07 -0.92
N LEU A 114 7.98 5.81 -1.33
CA LEU A 114 9.15 4.96 -1.54
C LEU A 114 10.03 5.49 -2.67
N ALA A 115 9.46 5.89 -3.80
CA ALA A 115 10.23 6.50 -4.89
C ALA A 115 10.95 7.77 -4.43
N ALA A 116 10.26 8.65 -3.68
CA ALA A 116 10.84 9.86 -3.12
C ALA A 116 11.98 9.56 -2.11
N ASN A 117 11.82 8.53 -1.27
CA ASN A 117 12.84 8.10 -0.31
C ASN A 117 14.09 7.51 -0.99
N ILE A 118 13.93 6.79 -2.10
CA ILE A 118 15.06 6.34 -2.92
C ILE A 118 15.87 7.54 -3.39
N SER A 119 15.21 8.60 -3.87
CA SER A 119 15.90 9.83 -4.26
C SER A 119 16.63 10.49 -3.09
N LEU A 120 15.99 10.57 -1.92
CA LEU A 120 16.62 11.12 -0.72
C LEU A 120 17.88 10.37 -0.34
N ARG A 121 17.85 9.03 -0.39
CA ARG A 121 18.98 8.18 -0.02
C ARG A 121 20.19 8.32 -0.96
N TYR A 122 19.96 8.54 -2.25
CA TYR A 122 21.03 8.55 -3.26
C TYR A 122 21.43 9.94 -3.74
N ASN A 123 20.57 10.93 -3.57
CA ASN A 123 20.76 12.29 -4.11
C ASN A 123 20.54 13.40 -3.06
N ASP A 124 20.36 13.07 -1.78
CA ASP A 124 20.04 14.03 -0.71
C ASP A 124 18.85 14.97 -1.04
N THR A 125 17.91 14.50 -1.88
CA THR A 125 16.79 15.30 -2.35
C THR A 125 15.53 14.45 -2.36
N ILE A 126 14.43 14.95 -1.80
CA ILE A 126 13.10 14.31 -1.87
C ILE A 126 12.50 14.61 -3.26
N SER A 127 12.42 13.59 -4.12
CA SER A 127 11.88 13.73 -5.47
C SER A 127 11.46 12.38 -6.03
N VAL A 128 10.18 12.25 -6.38
CA VAL A 128 9.66 11.03 -7.04
C VAL A 128 10.36 10.81 -8.39
N ASP A 129 10.43 11.83 -9.23
CA ASP A 129 11.06 11.75 -10.56
C ASP A 129 12.52 11.25 -10.51
N LYS A 130 13.33 11.78 -9.57
CA LYS A 130 14.70 11.32 -9.39
C LYS A 130 14.76 9.89 -8.85
N GLY A 131 13.86 9.51 -7.95
CA GLY A 131 13.76 8.15 -7.43
C GLY A 131 13.40 7.15 -8.53
N LEU A 132 12.44 7.48 -9.38
CA LEU A 132 12.06 6.65 -10.53
C LEU A 132 13.23 6.48 -11.51
N LYS A 133 14.00 7.53 -11.79
CA LYS A 133 15.21 7.43 -12.63
C LYS A 133 16.25 6.47 -12.03
N ILE A 134 16.44 6.47 -10.72
CA ILE A 134 17.33 5.53 -10.04
C ILE A 134 16.83 4.10 -10.21
N ILE A 135 15.51 3.87 -9.99
CA ILE A 135 14.88 2.56 -10.17
C ILE A 135 15.07 2.06 -11.62
N LEU A 136 14.77 2.91 -12.61
CA LEU A 136 14.92 2.58 -14.02
C LEU A 136 16.36 2.22 -14.38
N ASN A 137 17.33 3.00 -13.94
CA ASN A 137 18.74 2.71 -14.17
C ASN A 137 19.17 1.37 -13.53
N SER A 138 18.66 1.05 -12.35
CA SER A 138 18.97 -0.20 -11.65
C SER A 138 18.28 -1.42 -12.26
N SER A 139 17.18 -1.23 -12.99
CA SER A 139 16.45 -2.31 -13.65
C SER A 139 17.23 -2.94 -14.80
N GLY A 140 18.09 -2.16 -15.46
CA GLY A 140 18.80 -2.56 -16.67
C GLY A 140 17.91 -2.66 -17.94
N ASP A 141 16.63 -2.32 -17.84
CA ASP A 141 15.70 -2.32 -18.98
C ASP A 141 15.37 -0.88 -19.41
N ASN A 142 15.99 -0.43 -20.49
CA ASN A 142 15.81 0.90 -21.05
C ASN A 142 14.47 1.12 -21.79
N LYS A 143 13.60 0.10 -21.84
CA LYS A 143 12.27 0.16 -22.47
C LYS A 143 11.14 0.38 -21.48
N ILE A 144 11.44 0.46 -20.18
CA ILE A 144 10.46 0.83 -19.15
C ILE A 144 10.38 2.35 -19.10
N GLN A 145 9.17 2.88 -19.02
CA GLN A 145 8.90 4.30 -18.75
C GLN A 145 8.03 4.40 -17.49
N LEU A 146 8.45 5.18 -16.53
CA LEU A 146 7.71 5.47 -15.30
C LEU A 146 7.60 6.97 -15.12
N TYR A 147 6.39 7.44 -14.87
CA TYR A 147 6.04 8.84 -14.61
C TYR A 147 5.55 9.07 -13.18
N ASP A 148 5.10 8.02 -12.51
CA ASP A 148 4.75 8.02 -11.09
C ASP A 148 5.13 6.68 -10.44
N GLY A 149 5.15 6.67 -9.11
CA GLY A 149 5.40 5.45 -8.31
C GLY A 149 4.13 4.68 -8.02
N SER A 150 2.97 5.32 -8.13
CA SER A 150 1.66 4.74 -7.79
C SER A 150 1.08 3.84 -8.89
N GLY A 151 1.53 4.02 -10.15
CA GLY A 151 0.99 3.29 -11.30
C GLY A 151 -0.28 3.89 -11.88
N LEU A 152 -0.73 5.08 -11.44
CA LEU A 152 -1.93 5.74 -11.94
C LEU A 152 -1.72 6.44 -13.27
N SER A 153 -0.49 6.82 -13.60
CA SER A 153 -0.17 7.47 -14.85
C SER A 153 -0.33 6.53 -16.04
N ARG A 154 -1.14 6.93 -17.03
CA ARG A 154 -1.27 6.22 -18.31
C ARG A 154 0.00 6.27 -19.16
N TYR A 155 0.95 7.11 -18.81
CA TYR A 155 2.25 7.21 -19.46
C TYR A 155 3.27 6.20 -18.93
N ASN A 156 2.95 5.48 -17.85
CA ASN A 156 3.74 4.33 -17.41
C ASN A 156 3.65 3.22 -18.47
N LEU A 157 4.79 2.82 -19.00
CA LEU A 157 4.88 1.75 -19.99
C LEU A 157 5.87 0.69 -19.52
N ILE A 158 5.40 -0.54 -19.44
CA ILE A 158 6.20 -1.69 -19.05
C ILE A 158 5.77 -2.92 -19.85
N LYS A 159 6.72 -3.79 -20.15
CA LYS A 159 6.44 -5.07 -20.82
C LYS A 159 6.13 -6.17 -19.80
N PRO A 160 5.32 -7.18 -20.15
CA PRO A 160 5.14 -8.37 -19.31
C PRO A 160 6.46 -9.01 -18.87
N SER A 161 7.43 -9.15 -19.79
CA SER A 161 8.74 -9.72 -19.47
C SER A 161 9.53 -8.91 -18.44
N SER A 162 9.39 -7.58 -18.43
CA SER A 162 10.06 -6.72 -17.44
C SER A 162 9.45 -6.91 -16.04
N LEU A 163 8.12 -7.09 -15.96
CA LEU A 163 7.45 -7.44 -14.69
C LEU A 163 7.84 -8.83 -14.21
N VAL A 164 7.89 -9.83 -15.12
CA VAL A 164 8.35 -11.18 -14.77
C VAL A 164 9.76 -11.11 -14.17
N SER A 165 10.70 -10.38 -14.80
CA SER A 165 12.06 -10.23 -14.27
C SER A 165 12.10 -9.53 -12.90
N ALA A 166 11.21 -8.58 -12.64
CA ALA A 166 11.09 -7.95 -11.33
C ALA A 166 10.54 -8.93 -10.27
N LEU A 167 9.50 -9.68 -10.63
CA LEU A 167 8.89 -10.69 -9.77
C LEU A 167 9.86 -11.84 -9.45
N GLU A 168 10.68 -12.28 -10.42
CA GLU A 168 11.75 -13.27 -10.17
C GLU A 168 12.75 -12.78 -9.13
N LYS A 169 13.16 -11.49 -9.16
CA LYS A 169 14.03 -10.90 -8.13
C LYS A 169 13.36 -10.90 -6.76
N ILE A 170 12.07 -10.59 -6.69
CA ILE A 170 11.29 -10.64 -5.44
C ILE A 170 11.23 -12.08 -4.93
N TYR A 171 10.96 -13.04 -5.80
CA TYR A 171 10.95 -14.46 -5.45
C TYR A 171 12.29 -14.94 -4.88
N HIS A 172 13.40 -14.55 -5.51
CA HIS A 172 14.74 -14.92 -5.01
C HIS A 172 15.05 -14.32 -3.64
N TYR A 173 14.45 -13.17 -3.31
CA TYR A 173 14.66 -12.52 -2.01
C TYR A 173 13.78 -13.09 -0.91
N TYR A 174 12.50 -13.34 -1.20
CA TYR A 174 11.48 -13.70 -0.21
C TYR A 174 11.19 -15.19 -0.14
N GLY A 175 11.43 -15.94 -1.21
CA GLY A 175 10.92 -17.29 -1.38
C GLY A 175 9.39 -17.32 -1.53
N PHE A 176 8.83 -18.49 -1.77
CA PHE A 176 7.40 -18.63 -2.02
C PHE A 176 6.55 -18.33 -0.78
N GLU A 177 7.01 -18.70 0.42
CA GLU A 177 6.27 -18.42 1.66
C GLU A 177 6.21 -16.91 1.94
N GLY A 178 7.31 -16.16 1.76
CA GLY A 178 7.28 -14.71 1.88
C GLY A 178 6.41 -14.04 0.82
N ILE A 179 6.29 -14.61 -0.39
CA ILE A 179 5.34 -14.12 -1.41
C ILE A 179 3.90 -14.22 -0.91
N LYS A 180 3.52 -15.33 -0.30
CA LYS A 180 2.17 -15.52 0.25
C LYS A 180 1.83 -14.49 1.35
N GLU A 181 2.83 -14.05 2.09
CA GLU A 181 2.64 -13.05 3.15
C GLU A 181 2.39 -11.63 2.60
N ILE A 182 3.07 -11.24 1.52
CA ILE A 182 3.04 -9.87 1.02
C ILE A 182 2.12 -9.65 -0.18
N PHE A 183 1.85 -10.66 -1.02
CA PHE A 183 0.96 -10.53 -2.17
C PHE A 183 -0.48 -10.92 -1.85
N PRO A 184 -1.48 -10.25 -2.47
CA PRO A 184 -2.88 -10.68 -2.35
C PRO A 184 -3.13 -11.97 -3.13
N ASN A 185 -4.09 -12.77 -2.65
CA ASN A 185 -4.54 -14.03 -3.24
C ASN A 185 -6.03 -14.04 -3.59
N ASN A 186 -6.68 -12.89 -3.51
CA ASN A 186 -8.13 -12.73 -3.62
C ASN A 186 -8.65 -12.49 -5.05
N TYR A 187 -7.78 -12.57 -6.07
CA TYR A 187 -8.19 -12.37 -7.46
C TYR A 187 -9.00 -13.56 -8.01
N ILE A 188 -8.54 -14.77 -7.69
CA ILE A 188 -9.20 -16.00 -8.12
C ILE A 188 -9.81 -16.65 -6.89
N ILE A 189 -11.12 -16.58 -6.80
CA ILE A 189 -11.85 -17.21 -5.71
C ILE A 189 -12.17 -18.65 -6.12
N THR A 190 -11.69 -19.61 -5.34
CA THR A 190 -12.02 -21.04 -5.48
C THR A 190 -12.57 -21.55 -4.15
N GLU A 191 -13.31 -22.65 -4.22
CA GLU A 191 -13.86 -23.30 -3.02
C GLU A 191 -12.84 -24.14 -2.25
N THR A 192 -11.65 -24.38 -2.82
CA THR A 192 -10.70 -25.36 -2.27
C THR A 192 -9.46 -24.71 -1.67
N GLU A 193 -8.58 -24.16 -2.51
CA GLU A 193 -7.29 -23.64 -2.06
C GLU A 193 -6.83 -22.48 -2.93
N ASP A 194 -6.12 -21.55 -2.31
CA ASP A 194 -5.42 -20.47 -3.01
C ASP A 194 -4.28 -21.05 -3.86
N PHE A 195 -4.18 -20.64 -5.10
CA PHE A 195 -3.14 -21.10 -6.00
C PHE A 195 -2.45 -19.98 -6.78
N ALA A 196 -2.92 -18.73 -6.64
CA ALA A 196 -2.34 -17.57 -7.31
C ALA A 196 -2.22 -16.39 -6.35
N TRP A 197 -1.06 -15.77 -6.33
CA TRP A 197 -0.73 -14.58 -5.53
C TRP A 197 -0.20 -13.51 -6.47
N GLY A 198 -0.84 -12.36 -6.54
CA GLY A 198 -0.41 -11.36 -7.50
C GLY A 198 -1.08 -10.00 -7.34
N LYS A 199 -0.50 -9.01 -7.98
CA LYS A 199 -0.97 -7.64 -7.99
C LYS A 199 -1.73 -7.33 -9.26
N THR A 200 -2.91 -6.73 -9.11
CA THR A 200 -3.69 -6.17 -10.21
C THR A 200 -3.34 -4.71 -10.46
N GLY A 201 -3.55 -4.27 -11.70
CA GLY A 201 -3.57 -2.86 -12.07
C GLY A 201 -4.71 -2.62 -13.05
N THR A 202 -5.61 -1.70 -12.72
CA THR A 202 -6.78 -1.42 -13.56
C THR A 202 -6.89 0.06 -13.83
N LEU A 203 -6.96 0.41 -15.11
CA LEU A 203 -7.37 1.71 -15.61
C LEU A 203 -8.48 1.49 -16.65
N LYS A 204 -9.16 2.56 -17.06
CA LYS A 204 -10.21 2.45 -18.08
C LYS A 204 -9.64 1.77 -19.34
N ASN A 205 -10.25 0.65 -19.76
CA ASN A 205 -9.87 -0.17 -20.92
C ASN A 205 -8.49 -0.87 -20.80
N ASN A 206 -7.93 -0.98 -19.58
CA ASN A 206 -6.70 -1.72 -19.33
C ASN A 206 -6.85 -2.49 -18.01
N HIS A 207 -6.50 -3.77 -18.03
CA HIS A 207 -6.45 -4.61 -16.84
C HIS A 207 -5.26 -5.55 -16.91
N ASN A 208 -4.48 -5.55 -15.84
CA ASN A 208 -3.27 -6.34 -15.73
C ASN A 208 -3.31 -7.16 -14.45
N TYR A 209 -2.77 -8.36 -14.50
CA TYR A 209 -2.55 -9.21 -13.35
C TYR A 209 -1.19 -9.90 -13.47
N SER A 210 -0.35 -9.73 -12.48
CA SER A 210 1.01 -10.28 -12.48
C SER A 210 1.36 -10.82 -11.10
N GLY A 211 2.05 -11.96 -11.06
CA GLY A 211 2.36 -12.61 -9.79
C GLY A 211 2.87 -14.02 -9.96
N TYR A 212 2.43 -14.89 -9.07
CA TYR A 212 2.91 -16.26 -8.91
C TYR A 212 1.74 -17.24 -8.86
N ILE A 213 1.96 -18.44 -9.40
CA ILE A 213 0.98 -19.52 -9.41
C ILE A 213 1.65 -20.82 -8.99
N ILE A 214 0.95 -21.65 -8.21
CA ILE A 214 1.32 -23.03 -7.95
C ILE A 214 0.35 -23.96 -8.65
N THR A 215 0.87 -24.95 -9.36
CA THR A 215 0.05 -25.95 -10.09
C THR A 215 -0.27 -27.16 -9.21
N ASP A 216 -1.24 -27.99 -9.64
CA ASP A 216 -1.60 -29.22 -8.95
C ASP A 216 -0.43 -30.23 -8.85
N LYS A 217 0.57 -30.09 -9.72
CA LYS A 217 1.82 -30.86 -9.66
C LYS A 217 2.88 -30.23 -8.74
N GLY A 218 2.55 -29.16 -8.01
CA GLY A 218 3.45 -28.45 -7.11
C GLY A 218 4.49 -27.56 -7.79
N ARG A 219 4.36 -27.33 -9.10
CA ARG A 219 5.28 -26.43 -9.83
C ARG A 219 4.88 -24.97 -9.61
N GLN A 220 5.88 -24.13 -9.43
CA GLN A 220 5.71 -22.69 -9.22
C GLN A 220 6.10 -21.94 -10.49
N TYR A 221 5.25 -21.02 -10.92
CA TYR A 221 5.51 -20.16 -12.07
C TYR A 221 5.30 -18.69 -11.71
N VAL A 222 6.07 -17.84 -12.37
CA VAL A 222 5.85 -16.38 -12.39
C VAL A 222 5.08 -16.04 -13.65
N PHE A 223 4.10 -15.16 -13.55
CA PHE A 223 3.30 -14.75 -14.70
C PHE A 223 3.08 -13.23 -14.76
N SER A 224 2.82 -12.74 -15.95
CA SER A 224 2.34 -11.37 -16.17
C SER A 224 1.39 -11.37 -17.36
N ILE A 225 0.14 -11.01 -17.12
CA ILE A 225 -0.94 -10.92 -18.11
C ILE A 225 -1.34 -9.45 -18.19
N MET A 226 -1.30 -8.90 -19.41
CA MET A 226 -1.69 -7.52 -19.70
C MET A 226 -2.72 -7.49 -20.83
N ILE A 227 -3.93 -7.01 -20.51
CA ILE A 227 -5.01 -6.85 -21.49
C ILE A 227 -5.30 -5.36 -21.60
N ASN A 228 -5.06 -4.82 -22.78
CA ASN A 228 -5.16 -3.40 -23.04
C ASN A 228 -6.16 -3.12 -24.19
N HIS A 229 -6.79 -1.94 -24.12
CA HIS A 229 -7.70 -1.42 -25.13
C HIS A 229 -8.94 -2.30 -25.37
N PHE A 230 -9.38 -3.03 -24.36
CA PHE A 230 -10.65 -3.77 -24.42
C PHE A 230 -11.86 -2.82 -24.28
N THR A 231 -12.99 -3.25 -24.84
CA THR A 231 -14.27 -2.53 -24.80
C THR A 231 -15.32 -3.28 -23.98
N GLU A 232 -15.05 -4.53 -23.67
CA GLU A 232 -15.88 -5.43 -22.87
C GLU A 232 -15.94 -4.97 -21.41
N ASP A 233 -16.89 -5.53 -20.67
CA ASP A 233 -16.96 -5.33 -19.24
C ASP A 233 -15.73 -5.90 -18.53
N ILE A 234 -15.26 -5.20 -17.50
CA ILE A 234 -14.09 -5.60 -16.74
C ILE A 234 -14.22 -6.99 -16.10
N ASP A 235 -15.44 -7.38 -15.73
CA ASP A 235 -15.66 -8.66 -15.09
C ASP A 235 -15.50 -9.83 -16.07
N ILE A 236 -15.82 -9.64 -17.36
CA ILE A 236 -15.52 -10.60 -18.43
C ILE A 236 -14.00 -10.78 -18.56
N ILE A 237 -13.25 -9.68 -18.55
CA ILE A 237 -11.79 -9.73 -18.64
C ILE A 237 -11.18 -10.48 -17.45
N LYS A 238 -11.68 -10.23 -16.23
CA LYS A 238 -11.23 -10.95 -15.03
C LYS A 238 -11.55 -12.44 -15.10
N GLU A 239 -12.72 -12.80 -15.60
CA GLU A 239 -13.14 -14.20 -15.78
C GLU A 239 -12.19 -14.93 -16.73
N VAL A 240 -11.91 -14.33 -17.89
CA VAL A 240 -10.96 -14.90 -18.89
C VAL A 240 -9.58 -15.13 -18.27
N ILE A 241 -9.06 -14.18 -17.49
CA ILE A 241 -7.77 -14.35 -16.82
C ILE A 241 -7.84 -15.47 -15.78
N SER A 242 -8.92 -15.50 -15.00
CA SER A 242 -9.14 -16.52 -13.98
C SER A 242 -9.17 -17.93 -14.59
N ASP A 243 -9.93 -18.12 -15.66
CA ASP A 243 -10.05 -19.40 -16.34
C ASP A 243 -8.75 -19.83 -17.00
N PHE A 244 -8.00 -18.89 -17.57
CA PHE A 244 -6.68 -19.19 -18.11
C PHE A 244 -5.71 -19.68 -17.00
N LEU A 245 -5.69 -19.04 -15.85
CA LEU A 245 -4.82 -19.45 -14.74
C LEU A 245 -5.28 -20.77 -14.11
N LYS A 246 -6.60 -21.03 -14.02
CA LYS A 246 -7.12 -22.35 -13.63
C LYS A 246 -6.68 -23.44 -14.61
N TYR A 247 -6.72 -23.17 -15.90
CA TYR A 247 -6.24 -24.10 -16.92
C TYR A 247 -4.73 -24.40 -16.72
N ILE A 248 -3.91 -23.39 -16.47
CA ILE A 248 -2.48 -23.59 -16.18
C ILE A 248 -2.28 -24.43 -14.89
N LYS A 249 -3.05 -24.13 -13.82
CA LYS A 249 -3.01 -24.90 -12.56
C LYS A 249 -3.17 -26.40 -12.80
N LEU A 250 -4.14 -26.77 -13.63
CA LEU A 250 -4.48 -28.17 -13.91
C LEU A 250 -3.50 -28.84 -14.91
N SER A 251 -2.97 -28.09 -15.86
CA SER A 251 -2.28 -28.65 -17.04
C SER A 251 -0.75 -28.72 -16.88
N ALA A 252 -0.14 -27.81 -16.14
CA ALA A 252 1.32 -27.62 -16.08
C ALA A 252 2.08 -28.41 -14.99
#